data_eb4e8fff881720df20cc2fd6c5e38a45
#
_entry.id   eb4e8fff881720df20cc2fd6c5e38a45
#
_cell.length_a   1.000
_cell.length_b   1.000
_cell.length_c   1.000
_cell.angle_alpha   90.00
_cell.angle_beta   90.00
_cell.angle_gamma   90.00
#
_symmetry.space_group_name_H-M   'P 1'
#
loop_
_entity.id
_entity.type
_entity.pdbx_description
1 polymer ?
#
loop_
_entity_poly.entity_id
_entity_poly.type
_entity_poly.pdbx_seq_one_letter_code
_entity_poly.pdbx_strand_id
1 'polypeptide(L)'
;MRNKILLFLLTFIGISQIAAASSVRDKYNFNSEWLLYVGDIPEAKEVRFQDTDWKKVTLPRPFNEDEAFRLSIEQLTDTVMWYRKHFRLPAGSKNKKVFVEFEGVRQGADFYINGEYIGLHEMCDAVVAI
;
A
#
# COMPACT_ATOMS: atom_id res chain seq x y z
N MET A 1 -0.60 -70.13 18.49
CA MET A 1 -0.25 -68.83 19.09
C MET A 1 0.68 -68.03 18.18
N ARG A 2 0.31 -67.82 16.92
CA ARG A 2 1.28 -67.24 15.96
C ARG A 2 0.70 -66.12 15.08
N ASN A 3 -0.53 -65.66 15.37
CA ASN A 3 -1.21 -64.70 14.51
C ASN A 3 -1.61 -63.37 15.23
N LYS A 4 -1.09 -63.12 16.43
CA LYS A 4 -1.41 -61.90 17.18
C LYS A 4 -0.30 -60.84 17.16
N ILE A 5 0.85 -61.15 16.62
CA ILE A 5 2.00 -60.21 16.57
C ILE A 5 2.00 -59.38 15.27
N LEU A 6 1.31 -59.83 14.23
CA LEU A 6 1.31 -59.14 12.93
C LEU A 6 0.34 -57.95 12.86
N LEU A 7 -0.57 -57.79 13.84
CA LEU A 7 -1.59 -56.75 13.82
C LEU A 7 -1.13 -55.47 14.55
N PHE A 8 -0.01 -55.46 15.22
CA PHE A 8 0.46 -54.31 15.97
C PHE A 8 1.50 -53.44 15.24
N LEU A 9 1.93 -53.85 14.06
CA LEU A 9 2.96 -53.16 13.30
C LEU A 9 2.41 -52.20 12.22
N LEU A 10 1.08 -52.14 12.08
CA LEU A 10 0.43 -51.34 11.02
C LEU A 10 -0.23 -50.07 11.49
N THR A 11 -0.12 -49.70 12.77
CA THR A 11 -0.76 -48.51 13.33
C THR A 11 0.18 -47.37 13.62
N PHE A 12 1.44 -47.45 13.19
CA PHE A 12 2.40 -46.35 13.36
C PHE A 12 2.78 -45.69 12.04
N ILE A 13 1.82 -45.54 11.12
CA ILE A 13 1.96 -44.53 10.06
C ILE A 13 1.62 -43.19 10.69
N GLY A 14 2.67 -42.59 11.25
CA GLY A 14 2.60 -41.24 11.80
C GLY A 14 2.06 -40.32 10.70
N ILE A 15 0.92 -39.74 10.94
CA ILE A 15 0.40 -38.57 10.20
C ILE A 15 1.39 -37.44 10.51
N SER A 16 2.42 -37.32 9.69
CA SER A 16 3.23 -36.11 9.64
C SER A 16 2.31 -35.00 9.17
N GLN A 17 1.67 -34.30 10.08
CA GLN A 17 1.03 -33.05 9.77
C GLN A 17 2.14 -32.07 9.39
N ILE A 18 2.33 -31.90 8.09
CA ILE A 18 3.08 -30.78 7.55
C ILE A 18 2.24 -29.56 7.92
N ALA A 19 2.56 -28.95 9.05
CA ALA A 19 2.10 -27.61 9.36
C ALA A 19 2.71 -26.70 8.29
N ALA A 20 1.95 -26.43 7.24
CA ALA A 20 2.27 -25.37 6.32
C ALA A 20 2.26 -24.09 7.16
N ALA A 21 3.44 -23.59 7.48
CA ALA A 21 3.59 -22.26 8.05
C ALA A 21 3.12 -21.27 6.97
N SER A 22 1.84 -20.94 6.97
CA SER A 22 1.35 -19.83 6.18
C SER A 22 2.00 -18.57 6.76
N SER A 23 2.93 -18.00 6.02
CA SER A 23 3.36 -16.64 6.31
C SER A 23 2.15 -15.74 6.03
N VAL A 24 1.37 -15.48 7.06
CA VAL A 24 0.21 -14.61 6.93
C VAL A 24 0.74 -13.20 6.71
N ARG A 25 0.68 -12.73 5.47
CA ARG A 25 0.81 -11.33 5.15
C ARG A 25 -0.51 -10.65 5.50
N ASP A 26 -0.48 -9.76 6.45
CA ASP A 26 -1.62 -8.89 6.72
C ASP A 26 -1.65 -7.81 5.63
N LYS A 27 -2.72 -7.76 4.85
CA LYS A 27 -2.98 -6.67 3.88
C LYS A 27 -4.07 -5.76 4.43
N TYR A 28 -3.83 -4.46 4.32
CA TYR A 28 -4.79 -3.42 4.72
C TYR A 28 -5.13 -2.56 3.51
N ASN A 29 -6.40 -2.20 3.39
CA ASN A 29 -6.81 -1.22 2.38
C ASN A 29 -6.29 0.16 2.79
N PHE A 30 -5.53 0.79 1.90
CA PHE A 30 -4.87 2.08 2.13
C PHE A 30 -5.49 3.23 1.33
N ASN A 31 -6.57 2.98 0.58
CA ASN A 31 -7.13 3.89 -0.41
C ASN A 31 -7.92 5.06 0.17
N SER A 32 -8.51 4.93 1.36
CA SER A 32 -9.34 5.97 1.95
C SER A 32 -8.53 7.10 2.60
N GLU A 33 -9.18 8.25 2.83
CA GLU A 33 -8.67 9.35 3.65
C GLU A 33 -7.34 9.97 3.17
N TRP A 34 -7.10 9.98 1.88
CA TRP A 34 -6.03 10.78 1.30
C TRP A 34 -6.45 12.25 1.22
N LEU A 35 -5.47 13.13 1.28
CA LEU A 35 -5.60 14.56 1.10
C LEU A 35 -4.98 14.94 -0.23
N LEU A 36 -5.72 15.65 -1.08
CA LEU A 36 -5.31 16.09 -2.40
C LEU A 36 -5.20 17.61 -2.45
N TYR A 37 -4.08 18.08 -2.96
CA TYR A 37 -3.88 19.47 -3.35
C TYR A 37 -3.36 19.54 -4.79
N VAL A 38 -3.89 20.44 -5.57
CA VAL A 38 -3.47 20.71 -6.95
C VAL A 38 -2.63 21.97 -6.95
N GLY A 39 -1.38 21.86 -7.30
CA GLY A 39 -0.37 22.93 -7.29
C GLY A 39 0.96 22.44 -6.74
N ASP A 40 2.02 23.19 -7.02
CA ASP A 40 3.36 22.88 -6.54
C ASP A 40 3.61 23.54 -5.17
N ILE A 41 3.71 22.74 -4.13
CA ILE A 41 4.06 23.17 -2.77
C ILE A 41 5.17 22.25 -2.25
N PRO A 42 6.44 22.56 -2.47
CA PRO A 42 7.56 21.72 -2.05
C PRO A 42 7.61 21.44 -0.54
N GLU A 43 7.06 22.36 0.28
CA GLU A 43 6.97 22.23 1.73
C GLU A 43 5.97 21.16 2.17
N ALA A 44 5.11 20.70 1.27
CA ALA A 44 4.12 19.66 1.56
C ALA A 44 4.74 18.31 1.98
N LYS A 45 6.03 18.09 1.72
CA LYS A 45 6.75 16.92 2.24
C LYS A 45 6.96 16.97 3.77
N GLU A 46 6.97 18.17 4.36
CA GLU A 46 7.27 18.35 5.76
C GLU A 46 6.21 17.74 6.69
N VAL A 47 6.66 17.08 7.76
CA VAL A 47 5.77 16.40 8.72
C VAL A 47 4.77 17.37 9.37
N ARG A 48 5.19 18.60 9.64
CA ARG A 48 4.39 19.63 10.31
C ARG A 48 3.62 20.54 9.36
N PHE A 49 3.63 20.23 8.07
CA PHE A 49 2.87 21.02 7.09
C PHE A 49 1.38 21.00 7.42
N GLN A 50 0.71 22.15 7.33
CA GLN A 50 -0.72 22.30 7.57
C GLN A 50 -1.49 21.92 6.31
N ASP A 51 -2.25 20.85 6.36
CA ASP A 51 -3.01 20.30 5.23
C ASP A 51 -4.52 20.18 5.52
N THR A 52 -5.00 20.93 6.50
CA THR A 52 -6.40 20.90 6.95
C THR A 52 -7.39 21.28 5.88
N ASP A 53 -7.00 22.16 4.96
CA ASP A 53 -7.85 22.68 3.89
C ASP A 53 -7.79 21.86 2.60
N TRP A 54 -7.02 20.77 2.61
CA TRP A 54 -6.89 19.91 1.45
C TRP A 54 -8.13 19.06 1.23
N LYS A 55 -8.41 18.76 -0.04
CA LYS A 55 -9.57 17.95 -0.42
C LYS A 55 -9.37 16.50 0.02
N LYS A 56 -10.30 15.98 0.82
CA LYS A 56 -10.32 14.54 1.15
C LYS A 56 -10.76 13.73 -0.05
N VAL A 57 -10.00 12.68 -0.36
CA VAL A 57 -10.25 11.79 -1.50
C VAL A 57 -10.04 10.34 -1.11
N THR A 58 -10.62 9.44 -1.90
CA THR A 58 -10.38 8.00 -1.86
C THR A 58 -9.73 7.59 -3.18
N LEU A 59 -8.61 6.90 -3.11
CA LEU A 59 -7.92 6.39 -4.30
C LEU A 59 -8.60 5.11 -4.84
N PRO A 60 -8.50 4.83 -6.14
CA PRO A 60 -7.90 5.67 -7.16
C PRO A 60 -8.79 6.88 -7.50
N ARG A 61 -8.20 8.06 -7.53
CA ARG A 61 -8.87 9.28 -7.97
C ARG A 61 -7.85 10.18 -8.69
N PRO A 62 -8.03 10.47 -9.98
CA PRO A 62 -7.24 11.46 -10.66
C PRO A 62 -7.58 12.88 -10.15
N PHE A 63 -6.60 13.76 -10.12
CA PHE A 63 -6.77 15.13 -9.65
C PHE A 63 -7.75 15.94 -10.52
N ASN A 64 -7.81 15.63 -11.82
CA ASN A 64 -8.62 16.30 -12.83
C ASN A 64 -9.89 15.53 -13.19
N GLU A 65 -10.41 14.66 -12.31
CA GLU A 65 -11.59 13.85 -12.58
C GLU A 65 -12.80 14.69 -13.02
N ASP A 66 -12.99 15.85 -12.38
CA ASP A 66 -14.12 16.71 -12.70
C ASP A 66 -13.98 17.36 -14.10
N GLU A 67 -12.75 17.55 -14.60
CA GLU A 67 -12.46 18.09 -15.93
C GLU A 67 -12.59 17.00 -17.02
N ALA A 68 -12.17 15.77 -16.73
CA ALA A 68 -12.10 14.69 -17.69
C ALA A 68 -13.43 14.37 -18.40
N PHE A 69 -14.55 14.74 -17.81
CA PHE A 69 -15.89 14.58 -18.36
C PHE A 69 -16.48 15.83 -19.03
N ARG A 70 -15.77 16.96 -18.95
CA ARG A 70 -16.28 18.27 -19.42
C ARG A 70 -15.43 18.91 -20.49
N LEU A 71 -14.14 18.60 -20.52
CA LEU A 71 -13.17 19.23 -21.38
C LEU A 71 -12.60 18.24 -22.41
N SER A 72 -12.10 18.75 -23.51
CA SER A 72 -11.31 17.93 -24.45
C SER A 72 -9.95 17.57 -23.82
N ILE A 73 -9.30 16.54 -24.35
CA ILE A 73 -7.99 16.07 -23.83
C ILE A 73 -6.94 17.19 -23.87
N GLU A 74 -7.00 18.06 -24.90
CA GLU A 74 -6.06 19.17 -25.05
C GLU A 74 -6.28 20.31 -24.01
N GLN A 75 -7.42 20.30 -23.33
CA GLN A 75 -7.81 21.30 -22.33
C GLN A 75 -7.63 20.80 -20.91
N LEU A 76 -7.24 19.54 -20.71
CA LEU A 76 -7.02 19.01 -19.38
C LEU A 76 -5.83 19.68 -18.71
N THR A 77 -5.98 19.92 -17.41
CA THR A 77 -4.91 20.50 -16.58
C THR A 77 -3.72 19.54 -16.51
N ASP A 78 -2.52 20.07 -16.80
CA ASP A 78 -1.24 19.40 -16.57
C ASP A 78 -0.46 20.20 -15.51
N THR A 79 -0.31 19.65 -14.33
CA THR A 79 0.29 20.33 -13.18
C THR A 79 0.84 19.36 -12.15
N VAL A 80 1.60 19.90 -11.21
CA VAL A 80 2.02 19.17 -10.01
C VAL A 80 0.83 19.01 -9.06
N MET A 81 0.74 17.87 -8.42
CA MET A 81 -0.26 17.60 -7.39
C MET A 81 0.36 16.83 -6.23
N TRP A 82 -0.20 17.04 -5.07
CA TRP A 82 0.22 16.38 -3.84
C TRP A 82 -0.89 15.50 -3.30
N TYR A 83 -0.55 14.24 -3.05
CA TYR A 83 -1.39 13.31 -2.29
C TYR A 83 -0.72 13.07 -0.94
N ARG A 84 -1.36 13.44 0.16
CA ARG A 84 -0.87 13.19 1.52
C ARG A 84 -1.78 12.25 2.27
N LYS A 85 -1.20 11.46 3.16
CA LYS A 85 -1.97 10.59 4.04
C LYS A 85 -1.32 10.52 5.40
N HIS A 86 -2.12 10.76 6.42
CA HIS A 86 -1.74 10.51 7.81
C HIS A 86 -2.23 9.11 8.22
N PHE A 87 -1.34 8.30 8.73
CA PHE A 87 -1.70 6.96 9.17
C PHE A 87 -0.88 6.50 10.36
N ARG A 88 -1.38 5.49 11.05
CA ARG A 88 -0.66 4.79 12.10
C ARG A 88 -0.55 3.33 11.72
N LEU A 89 0.61 2.76 11.97
CA LEU A 89 0.80 1.33 11.76
C LEU A 89 -0.10 0.54 12.73
N PRO A 90 -0.67 -0.59 12.29
CA PRO A 90 -1.45 -1.46 13.14
C PRO A 90 -0.65 -1.94 14.37
N ALA A 91 -1.35 -2.22 15.45
CA ALA A 91 -0.73 -2.84 16.62
C ALA A 91 -0.04 -4.15 16.22
N GLY A 92 1.16 -4.38 16.72
CA GLY A 92 1.95 -5.57 16.39
C GLY A 92 2.83 -5.46 15.13
N SER A 93 2.89 -4.29 14.47
CA SER A 93 3.83 -4.04 13.35
C SER A 93 5.28 -3.86 13.82
N LYS A 94 5.49 -3.66 15.13
CA LYS A 94 6.85 -3.53 15.68
C LYS A 94 7.68 -4.77 15.34
N ASN A 95 8.87 -4.56 14.81
CA ASN A 95 9.80 -5.59 14.34
C ASN A 95 9.32 -6.39 13.12
N LYS A 96 8.27 -5.93 12.41
CA LYS A 96 7.87 -6.47 11.12
C LYS A 96 8.34 -5.56 10.00
N LYS A 97 8.54 -6.12 8.80
CA LYS A 97 8.69 -5.32 7.59
C LYS A 97 7.32 -4.84 7.15
N VAL A 98 7.20 -3.55 6.92
CA VAL A 98 5.97 -2.93 6.44
C VAL A 98 6.24 -2.36 5.05
N PHE A 99 5.28 -2.50 4.16
CA PHE A 99 5.35 -2.01 2.80
C PHE A 99 4.07 -1.23 2.48
N VAL A 100 4.20 -0.14 1.74
CA VAL A 100 3.10 0.47 1.03
C VAL A 100 3.22 0.06 -0.42
N GLU A 101 2.18 -0.55 -0.95
CA GLU A 101 2.11 -1.03 -2.33
C GLU A 101 1.12 -0.16 -3.10
N PHE A 102 1.58 0.46 -4.17
CA PHE A 102 0.76 1.19 -5.12
C PHE A 102 0.61 0.33 -6.38
N GLU A 103 -0.59 -0.13 -6.65
CA GLU A 103 -0.90 -0.99 -7.81
C GLU A 103 -0.92 -0.22 -9.13
N GLY A 104 -0.86 1.10 -9.07
CA GLY A 104 -0.73 1.95 -10.24
C GLY A 104 -0.48 3.40 -9.83
N VAL A 105 0.59 3.96 -10.37
CA VAL A 105 0.91 5.39 -10.27
C VAL A 105 1.14 5.90 -11.68
N ARG A 106 0.27 6.79 -12.13
CA ARG A 106 0.39 7.36 -13.47
C ARG A 106 1.36 8.53 -13.47
N GLN A 107 2.22 8.58 -14.49
CA GLN A 107 3.27 9.59 -14.68
C GLN A 107 4.37 9.50 -13.59
N GLY A 108 5.24 10.51 -13.53
CA GLY A 108 6.28 10.57 -12.51
C GLY A 108 5.72 10.91 -11.13
N ALA A 109 6.22 10.24 -10.10
CA ALA A 109 5.84 10.55 -8.72
C ALA A 109 7.03 10.43 -7.78
N ASP A 110 7.25 11.49 -7.00
CA ASP A 110 8.19 11.49 -5.88
C ASP A 110 7.49 11.02 -4.60
N PHE A 111 8.12 10.09 -3.90
CA PHE A 111 7.58 9.55 -2.65
C PHE A 111 8.36 10.07 -1.45
N TYR A 112 7.62 10.44 -0.41
CA TYR A 112 8.16 10.90 0.88
C TYR A 112 7.47 10.18 2.03
N ILE A 113 8.23 9.81 3.05
CA ILE A 113 7.70 9.30 4.33
C ILE A 113 8.31 10.09 5.46
N ASN A 114 7.48 10.69 6.29
CA ASN A 114 7.90 11.52 7.43
C ASN A 114 8.91 12.62 7.06
N GLY A 115 8.75 13.21 5.86
CA GLY A 115 9.63 14.24 5.33
C GLY A 115 10.87 13.73 4.57
N GLU A 116 11.18 12.45 4.69
CA GLU A 116 12.29 11.82 4.00
C GLU A 116 11.91 11.38 2.58
N TYR A 117 12.73 11.75 1.62
CA TYR A 117 12.60 11.30 0.23
C TYR A 117 12.97 9.82 0.11
N ILE A 118 12.11 9.02 -0.47
CA ILE A 118 12.29 7.56 -0.59
C ILE A 118 12.38 7.06 -2.03
N GLY A 119 12.12 7.90 -3.00
CA GLY A 119 12.35 7.58 -4.41
C GLY A 119 11.43 8.26 -5.39
N LEU A 120 11.84 8.21 -6.65
CA LEU A 120 11.07 8.58 -7.83
C LEU A 120 10.52 7.31 -8.48
N HIS A 121 9.29 7.36 -8.93
CA HIS A 121 8.69 6.33 -9.76
C HIS A 121 8.21 6.94 -11.09
N GLU A 122 8.62 6.35 -12.19
CA GLU A 122 8.26 6.83 -13.55
C GLU A 122 7.37 5.85 -14.32
N MET A 123 6.96 4.74 -13.72
CA MET A 123 6.18 3.67 -14.36
C MET A 123 4.95 3.26 -13.53
N CYS A 124 4.20 2.26 -13.98
CA CYS A 124 2.84 2.00 -13.51
C CYS A 124 2.69 1.46 -12.08
N ASP A 125 3.70 0.80 -11.51
CA ASP A 125 3.61 0.13 -10.19
C ASP A 125 4.74 0.59 -9.26
N ALA A 126 4.41 0.84 -8.00
CA ALA A 126 5.40 1.21 -6.99
C ALA A 126 5.21 0.44 -5.69
N VAL A 127 6.28 -0.10 -5.15
CA VAL A 127 6.32 -0.71 -3.81
C VAL A 127 7.36 0.00 -2.96
N VAL A 128 6.92 0.54 -1.85
CA VAL A 128 7.75 1.29 -0.93
C VAL A 128 7.86 0.56 0.40
N ALA A 129 9.08 0.29 0.86
CA ALA A 129 9.36 -0.27 2.18
C ALA A 129 9.44 0.87 3.23
N ILE A 130 8.81 0.65 4.38
CA ILE A 130 8.78 1.57 5.51
C ILE A 130 9.30 0.92 6.78
#